data_c74b3919cac116e9144610a2f76f4fa1
#
_entry.id   c74b3919cac116e9144610a2f76f4fa1
#
_cell.length_a   1.000
_cell.length_b   1.000
_cell.length_c   1.000
_cell.angle_alpha   90.00
_cell.angle_beta   90.00
_cell.angle_gamma   90.00
#
_symmetry.space_group_name_H-M   'P 1'
#
loop_
_entity.id
_entity.type
_entity.pdbx_description
1 polymer ?
#
loop_
_entity_poly.entity_id
_entity_poly.type
_entity_poly.pdbx_seq_one_letter_code
_entity_poly.pdbx_strand_id
1 'polypeptide(L)'
;MDSLLIVGLVVLAFYAWGARKDWNRTVQAFKRSGRFIVKSLPLFFLAVVLIGFIQVVLLPDDEAVLMFFGQAETGILWGTLFGFLLPGPRYAIYPLAEIILNTERATVGAAMALIVSQQLIDVPEGCFIEIKYLGTKFFLARLAIAIVTTIVAGYMAVLVHGFIPLYIPDVTP
;
A
#
# COMPACT_ATOMS: atom_id res chain seq x y z
N MET A 1 -5.40 -16.66 -18.37
CA MET A 1 -5.02 -17.56 -17.24
C MET A 1 -4.77 -16.66 -16.04
N ASP A 2 -5.54 -16.85 -15.00
CA ASP A 2 -5.53 -15.96 -13.86
C ASP A 2 -4.17 -16.04 -13.15
N SER A 3 -3.58 -14.88 -12.90
CA SER A 3 -2.29 -14.75 -12.19
C SER A 3 -2.28 -15.50 -10.86
N LEU A 4 -3.41 -15.61 -10.19
CA LEU A 4 -3.63 -16.40 -8.98
C LEU A 4 -3.39 -17.90 -9.17
N LEU A 5 -3.81 -18.47 -10.32
CA LEU A 5 -3.56 -19.88 -10.62
C LEU A 5 -2.07 -20.17 -10.83
N ILE A 6 -1.36 -19.26 -11.51
CA ILE A 6 0.08 -19.39 -11.73
C ILE A 6 0.84 -19.36 -10.40
N VAL A 7 0.54 -18.38 -9.56
CA VAL A 7 1.16 -18.27 -8.23
C VAL A 7 0.82 -19.49 -7.37
N GLY A 8 -0.42 -19.94 -7.37
CA GLY A 8 -0.85 -21.15 -6.66
C GLY A 8 -0.08 -22.40 -7.10
N LEU A 9 0.08 -22.60 -8.41
CA LEU A 9 0.85 -23.73 -8.95
C LEU A 9 2.33 -23.68 -8.58
N VAL A 10 2.94 -22.48 -8.62
CA VAL A 10 4.33 -22.28 -8.22
C VAL A 10 4.50 -22.62 -6.74
N VAL A 11 3.63 -22.14 -5.87
CA VAL A 11 3.67 -22.42 -4.43
C VAL A 11 3.51 -23.92 -4.17
N LEU A 12 2.55 -24.57 -4.82
CA LEU A 12 2.37 -26.03 -4.72
C LEU A 12 3.59 -26.81 -5.19
N ALA A 13 4.22 -26.40 -6.30
CA ALA A 13 5.44 -27.02 -6.80
C ALA A 13 6.60 -26.92 -5.79
N PHE A 14 6.77 -25.74 -5.16
CA PHE A 14 7.78 -25.57 -4.10
C PHE A 14 7.51 -26.43 -2.87
N TYR A 15 6.25 -26.53 -2.43
CA TYR A 15 5.89 -27.41 -1.32
C TYR A 15 6.07 -28.89 -1.66
N ALA A 16 5.72 -29.32 -2.87
CA ALA A 16 5.93 -30.70 -3.35
C ALA A 16 7.42 -31.05 -3.44
N TRP A 17 8.24 -30.11 -3.94
CA TRP A 17 9.69 -30.30 -3.99
C TRP A 17 10.30 -30.35 -2.58
N GLY A 18 9.90 -29.45 -1.69
CA GLY A 18 10.33 -29.44 -0.29
C GLY A 18 9.95 -30.73 0.44
N ALA A 19 8.75 -31.23 0.22
CA ALA A 19 8.25 -32.46 0.81
C ALA A 19 9.06 -33.71 0.40
N ARG A 20 9.57 -33.73 -0.85
CA ARG A 20 10.47 -34.79 -1.31
C ARG A 20 11.84 -34.74 -0.66
N LYS A 21 12.31 -33.54 -0.28
CA LYS A 21 13.64 -33.37 0.32
C LYS A 21 13.62 -33.56 1.85
N ASP A 22 12.64 -33.01 2.55
CA ASP A 22 12.49 -33.13 4.00
C ASP A 22 11.02 -32.86 4.39
N TRP A 23 10.29 -33.95 4.62
CA TRP A 23 8.88 -33.90 5.00
C TRP A 23 8.65 -33.11 6.30
N ASN A 24 9.50 -33.34 7.30
CA ASN A 24 9.31 -32.71 8.61
C ASN A 24 9.48 -31.20 8.56
N ARG A 25 10.46 -30.70 7.83
CA ARG A 25 10.68 -29.29 7.64
C ARG A 25 9.56 -28.64 6.82
N THR A 26 9.06 -29.32 5.80
CA THR A 26 7.94 -28.84 4.98
C THR A 26 6.65 -28.72 5.79
N VAL A 27 6.33 -29.70 6.64
CA VAL A 27 5.18 -29.63 7.56
C VAL A 27 5.35 -28.49 8.57
N GLN A 28 6.57 -28.28 9.09
CA GLN A 28 6.82 -27.15 9.99
C GLN A 28 6.66 -25.79 9.27
N ALA A 29 7.13 -25.69 8.03
CA ALA A 29 6.93 -24.48 7.21
C ALA A 29 5.45 -24.21 6.98
N PHE A 30 4.68 -25.22 6.62
CA PHE A 30 3.24 -25.10 6.43
C PHE A 30 2.52 -24.66 7.71
N LYS A 31 2.84 -25.25 8.86
CA LYS A 31 2.29 -24.84 10.16
C LYS A 31 2.67 -23.39 10.53
N ARG A 32 3.90 -22.96 10.22
CA ARG A 32 4.33 -21.58 10.45
C ARG A 32 3.59 -20.61 9.55
N SER A 33 3.43 -20.91 8.26
CA SER A 33 2.65 -20.11 7.31
C SER A 33 1.19 -19.99 7.74
N GLY A 34 0.54 -21.08 8.11
CA GLY A 34 -0.84 -21.05 8.62
C GLY A 34 -0.99 -20.20 9.89
N ARG A 35 -0.04 -20.31 10.83
CA ARG A 35 -0.03 -19.48 12.04
C ARG A 35 0.19 -18.00 11.72
N PHE A 36 1.03 -17.70 10.74
CA PHE A 36 1.24 -16.33 10.27
C PHE A 36 -0.04 -15.75 9.67
N ILE A 37 -0.73 -16.49 8.79
CA ILE A 37 -2.01 -16.06 8.20
C ILE A 37 -3.02 -15.74 9.30
N VAL A 38 -3.23 -16.66 10.25
CA VAL A 38 -4.20 -16.46 11.33
C VAL A 38 -3.87 -15.23 12.18
N LYS A 39 -2.58 -14.98 12.45
CA LYS A 39 -2.15 -13.79 13.20
C LYS A 39 -2.30 -12.48 12.42
N SER A 40 -2.14 -12.52 11.10
CA SER A 40 -2.24 -11.33 10.24
C SER A 40 -3.68 -11.00 9.85
N LEU A 41 -4.59 -11.97 9.94
CA LEU A 41 -5.98 -11.82 9.52
C LEU A 41 -6.74 -10.70 10.26
N PRO A 42 -6.61 -10.52 11.59
CA PRO A 42 -7.25 -9.40 12.29
C PRO A 42 -6.76 -8.03 11.83
N LEU A 43 -5.45 -7.91 11.56
CA LEU A 43 -4.87 -6.66 11.05
C LEU A 43 -5.35 -6.35 9.64
N PHE A 44 -5.42 -7.37 8.78
CA PHE A 44 -5.99 -7.24 7.44
C PHE A 44 -7.44 -6.77 7.47
N PHE A 45 -8.26 -7.41 8.33
CA PHE A 45 -9.66 -7.03 8.50
C PHE A 45 -9.80 -5.59 9.00
N LEU A 46 -8.99 -5.19 9.99
CA LEU A 46 -8.98 -3.82 10.50
C LEU A 46 -8.61 -2.81 9.41
N ALA A 47 -7.63 -3.13 8.56
CA ALA A 47 -7.24 -2.27 7.45
C ALA A 47 -8.38 -2.09 6.44
N VAL A 48 -9.08 -3.17 6.07
CA VAL A 48 -10.22 -3.10 5.14
C VAL A 48 -11.36 -2.27 5.73
N VAL A 49 -11.68 -2.48 7.01
CA VAL A 49 -12.71 -1.68 7.71
C VAL A 49 -12.32 -0.20 7.76
N LEU A 50 -11.04 0.10 8.05
CA LEU A 50 -10.56 1.49 8.10
C LEU A 50 -10.62 2.15 6.73
N ILE A 51 -10.24 1.46 5.66
CA ILE A 51 -10.34 1.97 4.30
C ILE A 51 -11.82 2.24 3.95
N GLY A 52 -12.71 1.29 4.23
CA GLY A 52 -14.15 1.49 4.03
C GLY A 52 -14.70 2.67 4.83
N PHE A 53 -14.24 2.86 6.07
CA PHE A 53 -14.59 4.04 6.87
C PHE A 53 -14.10 5.34 6.23
N ILE A 54 -12.86 5.38 5.74
CA ILE A 54 -12.30 6.55 5.05
C ILE A 54 -13.13 6.86 3.80
N GLN A 55 -13.47 5.85 2.99
CA GLN A 55 -14.27 6.02 1.79
C GLN A 55 -15.66 6.60 2.09
N VAL A 56 -16.34 6.09 3.12
CA VAL A 56 -17.73 6.48 3.40
C VAL A 56 -17.82 7.77 4.21
N VAL A 57 -16.88 8.01 5.12
CA VAL A 57 -16.97 9.13 6.09
C VAL A 57 -16.11 10.33 5.72
N LEU A 58 -14.89 10.08 5.23
CA LEU A 58 -13.97 11.16 4.88
C LEU A 58 -14.04 11.55 3.40
N LEU A 59 -14.38 10.62 2.53
CA LEU A 59 -14.43 10.81 1.08
C LEU A 59 -15.79 10.32 0.53
N PRO A 60 -16.93 10.82 1.07
CA PRO A 60 -18.25 10.36 0.65
C PRO A 60 -18.59 10.78 -0.79
N ASP A 61 -18.05 11.92 -1.24
CA ASP A 61 -18.33 12.54 -2.52
C ASP A 61 -17.06 13.03 -3.20
N ASP A 62 -17.14 13.27 -4.50
CA ASP A 62 -16.04 13.83 -5.29
C ASP A 62 -15.53 15.16 -4.74
N GLU A 63 -16.41 15.99 -4.16
CA GLU A 63 -16.01 17.25 -3.53
C GLU A 63 -15.08 17.04 -2.33
N ALA A 64 -15.32 16.02 -1.52
CA ALA A 64 -14.45 15.67 -0.40
C ALA A 64 -13.09 15.14 -0.89
N VAL A 65 -13.09 14.33 -1.96
CA VAL A 65 -11.84 13.88 -2.61
C VAL A 65 -11.06 15.08 -3.14
N LEU A 66 -11.74 16.02 -3.80
CA LEU A 66 -11.11 17.21 -4.35
C LEU A 66 -10.58 18.18 -3.29
N MET A 67 -11.24 18.27 -2.14
CA MET A 67 -10.75 19.06 -1.01
C MET A 67 -9.35 18.62 -0.55
N PHE A 68 -9.12 17.32 -0.49
CA PHE A 68 -7.83 16.77 -0.05
C PHE A 68 -6.85 16.57 -1.20
N PHE A 69 -7.31 16.14 -2.38
CA PHE A 69 -6.46 15.64 -3.46
C PHE A 69 -6.57 16.42 -4.77
N GLY A 70 -7.42 17.47 -4.82
CA GLY A 70 -7.67 18.23 -6.05
C GLY A 70 -6.55 19.18 -6.48
N GLN A 71 -5.68 19.60 -5.57
CA GLN A 71 -4.54 20.46 -5.87
C GLN A 71 -3.24 19.63 -5.86
N ALA A 72 -2.34 19.90 -6.81
CA ALA A 72 -1.10 19.13 -6.93
C ALA A 72 -0.26 19.16 -5.64
N GLU A 73 -0.06 20.35 -5.05
CA GLU A 73 0.77 20.50 -3.86
C GLU A 73 0.12 19.92 -2.61
N THR A 74 -1.11 20.34 -2.31
CA THR A 74 -1.83 19.86 -1.13
C THR A 74 -2.19 18.39 -1.26
N GLY A 75 -2.55 17.92 -2.44
CA GLY A 75 -2.87 16.52 -2.69
C GLY A 75 -1.68 15.59 -2.48
N ILE A 76 -0.47 15.98 -2.87
CA ILE A 76 0.75 15.22 -2.60
C ILE A 76 1.01 15.14 -1.08
N LEU A 77 0.82 16.22 -0.34
CA LEU A 77 0.99 16.23 1.11
C LEU A 77 -0.04 15.35 1.82
N TRP A 78 -1.32 15.49 1.44
CA TRP A 78 -2.38 14.63 1.98
C TRP A 78 -2.20 13.17 1.60
N GLY A 79 -1.83 12.87 0.35
CA GLY A 79 -1.49 11.51 -0.08
C GLY A 79 -0.36 10.91 0.74
N THR A 80 0.70 11.69 0.99
CA THR A 80 1.81 11.28 1.87
C THR A 80 1.32 11.00 3.28
N LEU A 81 0.50 11.88 3.85
CA LEU A 81 -0.01 11.74 5.22
C LEU A 81 -0.95 10.54 5.36
N PHE A 82 -1.90 10.37 4.45
CA PHE A 82 -2.82 9.23 4.49
C PHE A 82 -2.08 7.90 4.28
N GLY A 83 -1.15 7.84 3.32
CA GLY A 83 -0.36 6.64 3.11
C GLY A 83 0.52 6.28 4.32
N PHE A 84 1.02 7.29 5.04
CA PHE A 84 1.76 7.12 6.28
C PHE A 84 0.89 6.60 7.44
N LEU A 85 -0.35 7.10 7.57
CA LEU A 85 -1.23 6.79 8.70
C LEU A 85 -2.00 5.48 8.53
N LEU A 86 -2.17 5.00 7.28
CA LEU A 86 -2.95 3.81 7.01
C LEU A 86 -2.19 2.54 7.38
N PRO A 87 -2.56 1.87 8.48
CA PRO A 87 -1.99 0.57 8.80
C PRO A 87 -2.55 -0.50 7.86
N GLY A 88 -1.76 -1.50 7.55
CA GLY A 88 -2.25 -2.68 6.86
C GLY A 88 -1.39 -3.15 5.70
N PRO A 89 -1.83 -4.20 5.02
CA PRO A 89 -1.09 -4.75 3.90
C PRO A 89 -1.00 -3.74 2.77
N ARG A 90 0.16 -3.66 2.14
CA ARG A 90 0.52 -2.66 1.13
C ARG A 90 -0.46 -2.55 -0.04
N TYR A 91 -1.14 -3.63 -0.40
CA TYR A 91 -2.13 -3.65 -1.48
C TYR A 91 -3.52 -3.14 -1.06
N ALA A 92 -3.77 -2.95 0.23
CA ALA A 92 -5.05 -2.39 0.70
C ALA A 92 -5.22 -0.90 0.34
N ILE A 93 -4.13 -0.22 -0.03
CA ILE A 93 -4.15 1.18 -0.44
C ILE A 93 -4.66 1.40 -1.86
N TYR A 94 -4.60 0.37 -2.73
CA TYR A 94 -4.97 0.54 -4.14
C TYR A 94 -6.43 0.93 -4.37
N PRO A 95 -7.44 0.41 -3.66
CA PRO A 95 -8.81 0.89 -3.81
C PRO A 95 -8.98 2.38 -3.48
N LEU A 96 -8.21 2.90 -2.51
CA LEU A 96 -8.24 4.33 -2.19
C LEU A 96 -7.53 5.15 -3.28
N ALA A 97 -6.42 4.66 -3.80
CA ALA A 97 -5.73 5.30 -4.92
C ALA A 97 -6.60 5.32 -6.20
N GLU A 98 -7.37 4.26 -6.43
CA GLU A 98 -8.33 4.17 -7.53
C GLU A 98 -9.42 5.23 -7.44
N ILE A 99 -9.99 5.47 -6.26
CA ILE A 99 -10.98 6.54 -6.05
C ILE A 99 -10.37 7.90 -6.40
N ILE A 100 -9.14 8.17 -5.95
CA ILE A 100 -8.45 9.42 -6.26
C ILE A 100 -8.23 9.55 -7.77
N LEU A 101 -7.82 8.49 -8.45
CA LEU A 101 -7.56 8.50 -9.89
C LEU A 101 -8.82 8.61 -10.73
N ASN A 102 -9.95 8.06 -10.27
CA ASN A 102 -11.23 8.11 -10.97
C ASN A 102 -11.93 9.47 -10.78
N THR A 103 -11.50 10.29 -9.86
CA THR A 103 -12.01 11.65 -9.69
C THR A 103 -11.32 12.59 -10.69
N GLU A 104 -12.06 13.11 -11.67
CA GLU A 104 -11.56 13.83 -12.85
C GLU A 104 -10.57 14.97 -12.55
N ARG A 105 -10.68 15.60 -11.38
CA ARG A 105 -9.86 16.75 -10.98
C ARG A 105 -8.79 16.42 -9.94
N ALA A 106 -8.75 15.20 -9.45
CA ALA A 106 -7.72 14.80 -8.50
C ALA A 106 -6.38 14.56 -9.22
N THR A 107 -5.29 14.79 -8.52
CA THR A 107 -3.98 14.74 -9.14
C THR A 107 -3.38 13.33 -9.08
N VAL A 108 -2.81 12.88 -10.19
CA VAL A 108 -2.02 11.64 -10.26
C VAL A 108 -0.89 11.63 -9.23
N GLY A 109 -0.33 12.83 -8.94
CA GLY A 109 0.69 13.00 -7.91
C GLY A 109 0.22 12.64 -6.52
N ALA A 110 -1.04 12.94 -6.18
CA ALA A 110 -1.63 12.57 -4.89
C ALA A 110 -1.77 11.05 -4.73
N ALA A 111 -2.28 10.37 -5.76
CA ALA A 111 -2.39 8.92 -5.76
C ALA A 111 -1.00 8.24 -5.68
N MET A 112 -0.01 8.78 -6.42
CA MET A 112 1.36 8.27 -6.37
C MET A 112 2.00 8.48 -5.00
N ALA A 113 1.81 9.65 -4.40
CA ALA A 113 2.31 9.94 -3.05
C ALA A 113 1.68 9.01 -2.01
N LEU A 114 0.37 8.75 -2.11
CA LEU A 114 -0.34 7.81 -1.26
C LEU A 114 0.26 6.40 -1.34
N ILE A 115 0.45 5.87 -2.55
CA ILE A 115 1.00 4.53 -2.77
C ILE A 115 2.45 4.44 -2.28
N VAL A 116 3.29 5.40 -2.67
CA VAL A 116 4.72 5.39 -2.33
C VAL A 116 4.93 5.57 -0.83
N SER A 117 4.16 6.45 -0.19
CA SER A 117 4.22 6.66 1.26
C SER A 117 3.94 5.37 2.01
N GLN A 118 2.87 4.68 1.67
CA GLN A 118 2.49 3.43 2.32
C GLN A 118 3.52 2.31 2.08
N GLN A 119 4.21 2.32 0.92
CA GLN A 119 5.26 1.35 0.62
C GLN A 119 6.57 1.61 1.38
N LEU A 120 6.93 2.87 1.59
CA LEU A 120 8.19 3.26 2.22
C LEU A 120 8.06 3.38 3.74
N ILE A 121 6.89 3.77 4.24
CA ILE A 121 6.66 4.09 5.63
C ILE A 121 5.73 3.04 6.24
N ASP A 122 6.34 2.03 6.84
CA ASP A 122 5.61 0.91 7.44
C ASP A 122 5.33 1.21 8.92
N VAL A 123 4.31 2.01 9.18
CA VAL A 123 3.84 2.35 10.53
C VAL A 123 2.52 1.60 10.79
N PRO A 124 2.30 1.03 11.98
CA PRO A 124 3.16 1.04 13.17
C PRO A 124 4.17 -0.12 13.28
N GLU A 125 4.05 -1.17 12.48
CA GLU A 125 4.81 -2.41 12.67
C GLU A 125 6.31 -2.22 12.46
N GLY A 126 6.72 -1.59 11.36
CA GLY A 126 8.12 -1.31 11.07
C GLY A 126 8.77 -0.39 12.08
N CYS A 127 8.02 0.61 12.56
CA CYS A 127 8.49 1.57 13.57
C CYS A 127 8.97 0.87 14.83
N PHE A 128 8.17 -0.01 15.42
CA PHE A 128 8.53 -0.72 16.65
C PHE A 128 9.76 -1.63 16.46
N ILE A 129 9.82 -2.32 15.32
CA ILE A 129 10.93 -3.22 15.00
C ILE A 129 12.22 -2.41 14.79
N GLU A 130 12.15 -1.35 14.00
CA GLU A 130 13.32 -0.53 13.69
C GLU A 130 13.87 0.20 14.89
N ILE A 131 13.02 0.84 15.69
CA ILE A 131 13.44 1.51 16.93
C ILE A 131 14.11 0.51 17.87
N LYS A 132 13.55 -0.69 17.99
CA LYS A 132 14.09 -1.72 18.89
C LYS A 132 15.45 -2.25 18.44
N TYR A 133 15.67 -2.46 17.14
CA TYR A 133 16.89 -3.11 16.64
C TYR A 133 17.94 -2.15 16.07
N LEU A 134 17.52 -1.03 15.49
CA LEU A 134 18.38 -0.06 14.81
C LEU A 134 18.47 1.28 15.55
N GLY A 135 17.56 1.51 16.48
CA GLY A 135 17.53 2.72 17.31
C GLY A 135 16.73 3.87 16.68
N THR A 136 16.30 4.79 17.55
CA THR A 136 15.43 5.93 17.20
C THR A 136 16.06 6.86 16.16
N LYS A 137 17.38 7.08 16.22
CA LYS A 137 18.07 7.96 15.26
C LYS A 137 18.00 7.43 13.84
N PHE A 138 18.19 6.12 13.66
CA PHE A 138 18.06 5.47 12.36
C PHE A 138 16.63 5.57 11.83
N PHE A 139 15.65 5.26 12.68
CA PHE A 139 14.23 5.36 12.31
C PHE A 139 13.86 6.78 11.86
N LEU A 140 14.25 7.82 12.60
CA LEU A 140 13.96 9.21 12.23
C LEU A 140 14.63 9.62 10.91
N ALA A 141 15.88 9.23 10.70
CA ALA A 141 16.58 9.50 9.45
C ALA A 141 15.90 8.81 8.26
N ARG A 142 15.53 7.53 8.40
CA ARG A 142 14.79 6.80 7.39
C ARG A 142 13.43 7.42 7.11
N LEU A 143 12.70 7.81 8.15
CA LEU A 143 11.40 8.47 8.03
C LEU A 143 11.51 9.79 7.23
N ALA A 144 12.49 10.62 7.55
CA ALA A 144 12.72 11.88 6.83
C ALA A 144 13.02 11.62 5.35
N ILE A 145 13.89 10.65 5.03
CA ILE A 145 14.21 10.26 3.66
C ILE A 145 12.94 9.73 2.95
N ALA A 146 12.14 8.91 3.61
CA ALA A 146 10.93 8.36 3.05
C ALA A 146 9.91 9.45 2.70
N ILE A 147 9.71 10.44 3.58
CA ILE A 147 8.82 11.59 3.33
C ILE A 147 9.31 12.38 2.13
N VAL A 148 10.59 12.74 2.07
CA VAL A 148 11.17 13.48 0.94
C VAL A 148 11.01 12.69 -0.36
N THR A 149 11.34 11.40 -0.34
CA THR A 149 11.20 10.52 -1.52
C THR A 149 9.76 10.45 -2.00
N THR A 150 8.80 10.36 -1.10
CA THR A 150 7.38 10.32 -1.43
C THR A 150 6.92 11.61 -2.10
N ILE A 151 7.29 12.76 -1.54
CA ILE A 151 6.96 14.07 -2.11
C ILE A 151 7.57 14.20 -3.50
N VAL A 152 8.85 13.87 -3.66
CA VAL A 152 9.53 13.89 -4.97
C VAL A 152 8.84 12.96 -5.97
N ALA A 153 8.46 11.75 -5.55
CA ALA A 153 7.75 10.80 -6.42
C ALA A 153 6.38 11.36 -6.86
N GLY A 154 5.65 12.03 -5.98
CA GLY A 154 4.39 12.69 -6.31
C GLY A 154 4.57 13.80 -7.37
N TYR A 155 5.55 14.69 -7.20
CA TYR A 155 5.85 15.72 -8.19
C TYR A 155 6.34 15.14 -9.51
N MET A 156 7.18 14.11 -9.47
CA MET A 156 7.63 13.43 -10.69
C MET A 156 6.46 12.77 -11.44
N ALA A 157 5.49 12.20 -10.73
CA ALA A 157 4.29 11.65 -11.35
C ALA A 157 3.46 12.72 -12.07
N VAL A 158 3.32 13.91 -11.49
CA VAL A 158 2.64 15.05 -12.14
C VAL A 158 3.39 15.47 -13.40
N LEU A 159 4.72 15.59 -13.34
CA LEU A 159 5.54 15.96 -14.49
C LEU A 159 5.43 14.91 -15.61
N VAL A 160 5.58 13.63 -15.29
CA VAL A 160 5.49 12.54 -16.27
C VAL A 160 4.11 12.49 -16.91
N HIS A 161 3.05 12.67 -16.12
CA HIS A 161 1.67 12.69 -16.62
C HIS A 161 1.44 13.87 -17.58
N GLY A 162 2.07 15.02 -17.35
CA GLY A 162 2.02 16.16 -18.26
C GLY A 162 2.68 15.91 -19.62
N PHE A 163 3.67 15.02 -19.69
CA PHE A 163 4.35 14.63 -20.95
C PHE A 163 3.72 13.40 -21.62
N ILE A 164 3.28 12.44 -20.82
CA ILE A 164 2.72 11.18 -21.27
C ILE A 164 1.41 10.99 -20.51
N PRO A 165 0.26 11.40 -21.09
CA PRO A 165 -1.02 11.18 -20.41
C PRO A 165 -1.20 9.69 -20.18
N LEU A 166 -1.20 9.30 -18.92
CA LEU A 166 -1.47 7.92 -18.53
C LEU A 166 -2.91 7.60 -18.92
N TYR A 167 -3.08 6.61 -19.80
CA TYR A 167 -4.40 6.08 -20.08
C TYR A 167 -4.88 5.32 -18.83
N ILE A 168 -5.82 5.92 -18.13
CA ILE A 168 -6.55 5.25 -17.07
C ILE A 168 -7.77 4.65 -17.76
N PRO A 169 -7.85 3.31 -17.92
CA PRO A 169 -9.02 2.70 -18.57
C PRO A 169 -10.24 3.04 -17.71
N ASP A 170 -11.28 3.59 -18.36
CA ASP A 170 -12.59 3.76 -17.77
C ASP A 170 -13.06 2.41 -17.24
N VAL A 171 -12.99 2.23 -15.93
CA VAL A 171 -13.60 1.09 -15.24
C VAL A 171 -15.08 1.46 -15.05
N THR A 172 -15.81 1.54 -16.17
CA THR A 172 -17.26 1.55 -16.09
C THR A 172 -17.71 0.14 -15.68
N PRO A 173 -18.56 0.03 -14.65
CA PRO A 173 -19.07 -1.24 -14.18
C PRO A 173 -19.93 -1.95 -15.24
#